data_b14cbd7914e37dcf9b58d7f4ea53d365
#
_entry.id   b14cbd7914e37dcf9b58d7f4ea53d365
#
_cell.length_a   1.000
_cell.length_b   1.000
_cell.length_c   1.000
_cell.angle_alpha   90.00
_cell.angle_beta   90.00
_cell.angle_gamma   90.00
#
_symmetry.space_group_name_H-M   'P 1'
#
loop_
_entity.id
_entity.type
_entity.pdbx_description
1 polymer ?
#
loop_
_entity_poly.entity_id
_entity_poly.type
_entity_poly.pdbx_seq_one_letter_code
_entity_poly.pdbx_strand_id
1 'polypeptide(L)'
;MAGNELLNSNRRRGSNVTNYFLIILFLFGCIQCVVNIQQDSFGDHHQEKHIEAFQRKHFLKSHLKDTKRKKSDASLENNDRNEEEFEEELDVHDILEDERENKDDNDDKEETLVGLNCKPHGGPMNELAKEMVYWEDIPIDNKFISPLQKEGKKQYLTFESDHGGWNNIRMAMETVMTMAVAMGRTLVLPPEQHMYLLDKGSSQRSYFSFAHFFEMDLISQEHTALEVISMDEFLKLEGLSGNLRDIKTGEIVFPPNNRTNYDGADHRTISKKLEAYLQQVGLVPPWDPEKCMMAFPTTADPADIKVLQELNNSAASVKMPTYENFIDKPYPVDASPFDRMKENWAGRSGLCIYDKEWQDAQLIHFAEGYDAKGARLLVHFYAFLFFEDWQQDTWMKRFVRDHIRYVDEIQCAAARIIAALRERVQSYGNDSGKYNAFHIRRGDFQYTVTRYDALHIIKNSAKEMTPKGTVYIATDEKDQSFFDPFRKVYDVVFLDDFKDLLKGVNTNYYGMIDSLVAARSEVFFGCWFSTFTGYINRLRGYHNNKEKGEGYEMGYHNSYYYALDDRKDHLHHFYPVKKSFYAREFPTSWRLIDKGIEEFQHLAINKE
;
A
#
# COMPACT_ATOMS: atom_id res chain seq x y z
N MET A 1 16.45 1.16 66.06
CA MET A 1 17.53 1.92 66.71
C MET A 1 18.20 2.66 65.61
N ALA A 2 17.89 3.90 65.44
CA ALA A 2 18.59 5.11 65.77
C ALA A 2 19.77 5.28 64.79
N GLY A 3 19.94 6.34 64.11
CA GLY A 3 19.46 7.71 64.03
C GLY A 3 20.19 8.44 62.91
N ASN A 4 19.53 9.23 62.22
CA ASN A 4 19.55 10.69 62.19
C ASN A 4 20.90 11.40 61.97
N GLU A 5 20.77 12.30 60.94
CA GLU A 5 21.15 13.73 60.97
C GLU A 5 22.56 14.08 60.49
N LEU A 6 22.79 15.03 59.71
CA LEU A 6 22.52 16.46 59.49
C LEU A 6 23.47 16.94 58.36
N LEU A 7 23.30 17.83 57.59
CA LEU A 7 22.87 19.19 57.35
C LEU A 7 23.63 19.82 56.17
N ASN A 8 22.89 20.41 55.32
CA ASN A 8 22.95 21.81 54.81
C ASN A 8 24.25 22.47 54.35
N SER A 9 24.05 23.10 53.26
CA SER A 9 24.56 24.41 52.77
C SER A 9 25.68 24.38 51.71
N ASN A 10 25.32 24.68 50.47
CA ASN A 10 25.77 25.95 49.90
C ASN A 10 25.09 26.22 48.54
N ARG A 11 24.33 27.27 48.53
CA ARG A 11 23.73 27.94 47.38
C ARG A 11 24.69 28.92 46.73
N ARG A 12 24.58 29.05 45.40
CA ARG A 12 24.95 30.21 44.58
C ARG A 12 26.33 30.22 43.92
N ARG A 13 26.34 29.90 42.65
CA ARG A 13 26.86 30.72 41.54
C ARG A 13 27.06 29.84 40.30
N GLY A 14 26.17 29.97 39.31
CA GLY A 14 26.30 29.21 38.04
C GLY A 14 25.16 29.41 37.07
N SER A 15 24.60 30.63 36.92
CA SER A 15 23.46 30.85 36.04
C SER A 15 23.72 31.74 34.81
N ASN A 16 24.98 32.12 34.50
CA ASN A 16 25.23 33.03 33.37
C ASN A 16 26.01 32.41 32.19
N VAL A 17 26.60 31.25 32.31
CA VAL A 17 27.38 30.65 31.20
C VAL A 17 26.50 29.82 30.26
N THR A 18 25.46 29.17 30.77
CA THR A 18 24.54 28.31 29.96
C THR A 18 23.65 29.12 29.01
N ASN A 19 23.29 30.36 29.39
CA ASN A 19 22.46 31.19 28.53
C ASN A 19 23.23 31.79 27.34
N TYR A 20 24.54 32.03 27.45
CA TYR A 20 25.36 32.47 26.32
C TYR A 20 25.61 31.38 25.30
N PHE A 21 25.72 30.13 25.72
CA PHE A 21 25.89 29.00 24.80
C PHE A 21 24.61 28.69 23.97
N LEU A 22 23.43 28.84 24.56
CA LEU A 22 22.15 28.70 23.86
C LEU A 22 21.88 29.83 22.86
N ILE A 23 22.29 31.06 23.15
CA ILE A 23 22.15 32.19 22.22
C ILE A 23 23.11 32.04 21.04
N ILE A 24 24.33 31.56 21.24
CA ILE A 24 25.30 31.32 20.16
C ILE A 24 24.84 30.18 19.25
N LEU A 25 24.26 29.10 19.78
CA LEU A 25 23.68 28.00 18.99
C LEU A 25 22.46 28.46 18.18
N PHE A 26 21.63 29.34 18.73
CA PHE A 26 20.48 29.90 18.01
C PHE A 26 20.89 30.85 16.87
N LEU A 27 21.94 31.66 17.06
CA LEU A 27 22.48 32.54 16.01
C LEU A 27 23.19 31.74 14.91
N PHE A 28 23.90 30.65 15.22
CA PHE A 28 24.49 29.76 14.21
C PHE A 28 23.41 29.00 13.40
N GLY A 29 22.31 28.58 14.02
CA GLY A 29 21.17 27.97 13.34
C GLY A 29 20.47 28.93 12.38
N CYS A 30 20.31 30.20 12.74
CA CYS A 30 19.71 31.21 11.87
C CYS A 30 20.62 31.62 10.70
N ILE A 31 21.93 31.64 10.86
CA ILE A 31 22.89 31.95 9.77
C ILE A 31 22.93 30.78 8.77
N GLN A 32 22.84 29.54 9.21
CA GLN A 32 22.77 28.37 8.33
C GLN A 32 21.47 28.34 7.51
N CYS A 33 20.33 28.78 8.08
CA CYS A 33 19.07 28.95 7.35
C CYS A 33 19.12 30.04 6.27
N VAL A 34 19.80 31.17 6.53
CA VAL A 34 19.88 32.28 5.56
C VAL A 34 20.84 31.99 4.41
N VAL A 35 21.89 31.20 4.63
CA VAL A 35 22.84 30.81 3.57
C VAL A 35 22.23 29.74 2.65
N ASN A 36 21.35 28.84 3.15
CA ASN A 36 20.68 27.85 2.31
C ASN A 36 19.53 28.44 1.45
N ILE A 37 19.00 29.63 1.81
CA ILE A 37 17.95 30.28 1.01
C ILE A 37 18.49 30.98 -0.23
N GLN A 38 19.80 31.23 -0.33
CA GLN A 38 20.41 31.93 -1.47
C GLN A 38 21.04 31.02 -2.54
N GLN A 39 21.07 29.71 -2.37
CA GLN A 39 21.66 28.79 -3.36
C GLN A 39 20.66 28.03 -4.24
N ASP A 40 19.34 28.10 -3.98
CA ASP A 40 18.33 27.26 -4.65
C ASP A 40 17.52 27.95 -5.77
N SER A 41 18.01 29.05 -6.37
CA SER A 41 17.22 29.79 -7.36
C SER A 41 17.52 29.49 -8.84
N PHE A 42 18.15 28.35 -9.18
CA PHE A 42 18.51 28.05 -10.58
C PHE A 42 18.10 26.66 -11.14
N GLY A 43 17.19 25.93 -10.50
CA GLY A 43 16.78 24.59 -10.92
C GLY A 43 15.31 24.35 -11.28
N ASP A 44 14.42 25.30 -10.97
CA ASP A 44 12.99 24.98 -10.80
C ASP A 44 12.07 25.17 -12.02
N HIS A 45 12.55 25.66 -13.14
CA HIS A 45 11.66 26.02 -14.26
C HIS A 45 11.16 24.85 -15.14
N HIS A 46 11.72 23.64 -15.03
CA HIS A 46 11.28 22.52 -15.87
C HIS A 46 10.23 21.64 -15.20
N GLN A 47 10.28 21.46 -13.89
CA GLN A 47 9.32 20.63 -13.16
C GLN A 47 7.98 21.34 -12.87
N GLU A 48 8.00 22.63 -12.58
CA GLU A 48 6.77 23.42 -12.46
C GLU A 48 5.93 23.41 -13.74
N LYS A 49 6.57 23.45 -14.91
CA LYS A 49 5.85 23.37 -16.19
C LYS A 49 5.15 22.01 -16.42
N HIS A 50 5.72 20.93 -15.93
CA HIS A 50 5.08 19.60 -16.03
C HIS A 50 3.89 19.46 -15.07
N ILE A 51 3.99 19.99 -13.87
CA ILE A 51 2.90 19.98 -12.88
C ILE A 51 1.77 20.90 -13.31
N GLU A 52 2.08 22.09 -13.82
CA GLU A 52 1.07 23.00 -14.39
C GLU A 52 0.43 22.44 -15.66
N ALA A 53 1.16 21.74 -16.51
CA ALA A 53 0.62 21.07 -17.69
C ALA A 53 -0.31 19.91 -17.31
N PHE A 54 0.05 19.12 -16.30
CA PHE A 54 -0.76 18.04 -15.77
C PHE A 54 -2.06 18.57 -15.13
N GLN A 55 -1.97 19.60 -14.30
CA GLN A 55 -3.15 20.25 -13.69
C GLN A 55 -4.06 20.94 -14.73
N ARG A 56 -3.48 21.58 -15.76
CA ARG A 56 -4.26 22.14 -16.88
C ARG A 56 -4.95 21.07 -17.70
N LYS A 57 -4.33 19.91 -17.94
CA LYS A 57 -4.92 18.79 -18.68
C LYS A 57 -6.13 18.20 -17.94
N HIS A 58 -6.06 18.06 -16.62
CA HIS A 58 -7.18 17.61 -15.78
C HIS A 58 -8.31 18.65 -15.69
N PHE A 59 -7.97 19.91 -15.52
CA PHE A 59 -8.95 21.00 -15.49
C PHE A 59 -9.70 21.15 -16.83
N LEU A 60 -9.01 21.02 -17.97
CA LEU A 60 -9.61 21.06 -19.31
C LEU A 60 -10.48 19.83 -19.61
N LYS A 61 -10.09 18.62 -19.17
CA LYS A 61 -10.94 17.42 -19.34
C LYS A 61 -12.24 17.51 -18.55
N SER A 62 -12.24 18.06 -17.34
CA SER A 62 -13.46 18.26 -16.56
C SER A 62 -14.40 19.29 -17.20
N HIS A 63 -13.87 20.40 -17.71
CA HIS A 63 -14.66 21.43 -18.38
C HIS A 63 -15.21 20.98 -19.74
N LEU A 64 -14.51 20.13 -20.48
CA LEU A 64 -14.99 19.56 -21.74
C LEU A 64 -16.13 18.55 -21.55
N LYS A 65 -16.13 17.79 -20.43
CA LYS A 65 -17.27 16.91 -20.07
C LYS A 65 -18.51 17.73 -19.72
N ASP A 66 -18.36 18.81 -18.96
CA ASP A 66 -19.47 19.70 -18.60
C ASP A 66 -20.04 20.44 -19.81
N THR A 67 -19.22 20.84 -20.78
CA THR A 67 -19.67 21.52 -22.01
C THR A 67 -20.37 20.56 -22.96
N LYS A 68 -19.95 19.29 -23.05
CA LYS A 68 -20.64 18.26 -23.82
C LYS A 68 -22.00 17.90 -23.20
N ARG A 69 -22.12 17.86 -21.89
CA ARG A 69 -23.37 17.60 -21.17
C ARG A 69 -24.35 18.76 -21.32
N LYS A 70 -23.88 20.02 -21.32
CA LYS A 70 -24.72 21.21 -21.59
C LYS A 70 -25.17 21.33 -23.04
N LYS A 71 -24.43 20.78 -24.02
CA LYS A 71 -24.83 20.78 -25.43
C LYS A 71 -25.88 19.72 -25.77
N SER A 72 -26.02 18.64 -24.98
CA SER A 72 -27.08 17.64 -25.18
C SER A 72 -28.45 18.10 -24.65
N ASP A 73 -28.48 19.04 -23.70
CA ASP A 73 -29.73 19.54 -23.11
C ASP A 73 -30.25 20.84 -23.77
N ALA A 74 -29.48 21.43 -24.71
CA ALA A 74 -29.81 22.74 -25.34
C ALA A 74 -30.40 22.64 -26.77
N SER A 75 -30.89 21.46 -27.17
CA SER A 75 -31.48 21.28 -28.54
C SER A 75 -33.02 21.40 -28.62
N LEU A 76 -33.64 22.07 -27.68
CA LEU A 76 -35.05 22.44 -27.74
C LEU A 76 -35.22 23.84 -27.16
N GLU A 77 -35.08 24.86 -27.97
CA GLU A 77 -35.91 26.05 -28.04
C GLU A 77 -35.25 27.16 -28.89
N ASN A 78 -36.06 27.70 -29.79
CA ASN A 78 -35.69 28.69 -30.79
C ASN A 78 -35.77 30.14 -30.31
N ASN A 79 -35.07 30.98 -31.06
CA ASN A 79 -35.34 32.35 -31.46
C ASN A 79 -34.72 33.55 -30.74
N ASP A 80 -33.96 34.26 -31.59
CA ASP A 80 -33.77 35.72 -31.69
C ASP A 80 -33.25 36.56 -30.52
N ARG A 81 -32.03 37.01 -30.65
CA ARG A 81 -31.65 38.44 -30.78
C ARG A 81 -30.14 38.65 -30.79
N ASN A 82 -29.73 39.54 -31.70
CA ASN A 82 -28.39 40.10 -31.86
C ASN A 82 -27.89 40.81 -30.58
N GLU A 83 -26.61 40.61 -30.27
CA GLU A 83 -25.76 41.66 -29.70
C GLU A 83 -24.28 41.27 -29.93
N GLU A 84 -23.52 42.24 -30.46
CA GLU A 84 -22.11 42.15 -30.80
C GLU A 84 -21.29 42.14 -29.49
N GLU A 85 -20.44 41.14 -29.31
CA GLU A 85 -19.32 41.20 -28.39
C GLU A 85 -18.05 40.65 -29.06
N PHE A 86 -16.98 41.44 -28.98
CA PHE A 86 -15.63 41.15 -29.48
C PHE A 86 -15.09 39.90 -28.83
N GLU A 87 -14.93 38.83 -29.56
CA GLU A 87 -14.13 37.68 -29.20
C GLU A 87 -12.75 37.79 -29.85
N GLU A 88 -11.69 37.90 -29.03
CA GLU A 88 -10.34 37.54 -29.47
C GLU A 88 -10.32 36.02 -29.64
N GLU A 89 -10.53 35.54 -30.84
CA GLU A 89 -10.25 34.16 -31.24
C GLU A 89 -8.74 33.90 -31.18
N LEU A 90 -8.25 33.31 -30.09
CA LEU A 90 -6.97 32.63 -30.06
C LEU A 90 -7.09 31.38 -30.93
N ASP A 91 -6.36 31.37 -32.03
CA ASP A 91 -6.36 30.36 -33.08
C ASP A 91 -5.92 29.01 -32.49
N VAL A 92 -6.91 28.16 -32.20
CA VAL A 92 -6.71 26.79 -31.68
C VAL A 92 -6.24 25.86 -32.82
N HIS A 93 -6.24 26.35 -34.07
CA HIS A 93 -5.88 25.54 -35.23
C HIS A 93 -4.37 25.24 -35.32
N ASP A 94 -3.52 26.20 -34.95
CA ASP A 94 -2.05 26.03 -35.04
C ASP A 94 -1.47 25.10 -33.94
N ILE A 95 -2.18 24.93 -32.83
CA ILE A 95 -1.75 23.99 -31.78
C ILE A 95 -2.13 22.52 -32.11
N LEU A 96 -3.13 22.33 -32.98
CA LEU A 96 -3.61 21.00 -33.38
C LEU A 96 -2.91 20.45 -34.63
N GLU A 97 -2.25 21.30 -35.43
CA GLU A 97 -1.50 20.84 -36.60
C GLU A 97 -0.09 20.35 -36.30
N ASP A 98 0.57 20.87 -35.27
CA ASP A 98 1.91 20.38 -34.84
C ASP A 98 1.84 18.98 -34.16
N GLU A 99 0.67 18.55 -33.70
CA GLU A 99 0.47 17.18 -33.18
C GLU A 99 0.06 16.17 -34.28
N ARG A 100 -0.22 16.59 -35.52
CA ARG A 100 -0.67 15.69 -36.60
C ARG A 100 0.44 15.11 -37.47
N GLU A 101 1.65 15.63 -37.43
CA GLU A 101 2.76 15.14 -38.25
C GLU A 101 3.60 14.01 -37.65
N ASN A 102 3.30 13.54 -36.40
CA ASN A 102 3.98 12.39 -35.76
C ASN A 102 2.99 11.28 -35.34
N LYS A 103 1.98 10.99 -36.17
CA LYS A 103 1.18 9.78 -36.01
C LYS A 103 1.78 8.65 -36.84
N ASP A 104 2.74 7.93 -36.27
CA ASP A 104 2.93 6.52 -36.59
C ASP A 104 1.70 5.77 -36.06
N ASP A 105 0.91 5.23 -36.97
CA ASP A 105 -0.25 4.37 -36.71
C ASP A 105 0.20 3.12 -35.94
N ASN A 106 -0.12 3.04 -34.69
CA ASN A 106 -0.38 1.90 -33.79
C ASN A 106 0.09 2.24 -32.39
N ASP A 107 -0.86 2.48 -31.53
CA ASP A 107 -0.93 2.24 -30.09
C ASP A 107 -1.57 3.40 -29.29
N ASP A 108 -2.76 3.87 -29.71
CA ASP A 108 -3.72 4.44 -28.76
C ASP A 108 -4.37 3.27 -27.96
N LYS A 109 -3.55 2.47 -27.28
CA LYS A 109 -4.08 1.65 -26.20
C LYS A 109 -4.42 2.60 -25.06
N GLU A 110 -5.69 2.69 -24.78
CA GLU A 110 -6.23 3.32 -23.59
C GLU A 110 -5.39 2.90 -22.39
N GLU A 111 -4.91 3.86 -21.60
CA GLU A 111 -4.09 3.61 -20.39
C GLU A 111 -4.96 2.77 -19.44
N THR A 112 -4.64 1.49 -19.28
CA THR A 112 -5.43 0.55 -18.48
C THR A 112 -4.63 0.12 -17.25
N LEU A 113 -5.34 -0.22 -16.17
CA LEU A 113 -4.73 -0.71 -14.95
C LEU A 113 -3.96 -2.02 -15.17
N VAL A 114 -4.36 -2.81 -16.15
CA VAL A 114 -3.76 -4.11 -16.49
C VAL A 114 -2.44 -3.97 -17.24
N GLY A 115 -2.29 -2.92 -18.06
CA GLY A 115 -1.07 -2.65 -18.82
C GLY A 115 0.10 -2.23 -17.92
N LEU A 116 1.31 -2.34 -18.45
CA LEU A 116 2.51 -1.69 -17.92
C LEU A 116 3.11 -0.86 -19.04
N ASN A 117 3.02 0.48 -18.93
CA ASN A 117 3.52 1.40 -19.94
C ASN A 117 4.79 2.09 -19.46
N CYS A 118 5.95 1.58 -19.87
CA CYS A 118 7.23 2.16 -19.51
C CYS A 118 7.73 3.25 -20.47
N LYS A 119 7.06 3.53 -21.58
CA LYS A 119 7.46 4.57 -22.55
C LYS A 119 7.58 5.96 -21.93
N PRO A 120 6.58 6.46 -21.14
CA PRO A 120 6.69 7.76 -20.49
C PRO A 120 7.76 7.81 -19.39
N HIS A 121 8.17 6.67 -18.87
CA HIS A 121 9.05 6.52 -17.71
C HIS A 121 10.48 6.11 -18.06
N GLY A 122 10.91 6.27 -19.33
CA GLY A 122 12.27 5.98 -19.76
C GLY A 122 12.58 4.50 -20.02
N GLY A 123 11.57 3.69 -20.30
CA GLY A 123 11.69 2.26 -20.61
C GLY A 123 11.82 1.35 -19.38
N PRO A 124 12.08 0.06 -19.60
CA PRO A 124 12.29 -0.60 -20.89
C PRO A 124 10.98 -0.88 -21.64
N MET A 125 11.06 -0.97 -22.98
CA MET A 125 9.94 -1.27 -23.89
C MET A 125 9.91 -2.73 -24.38
N ASN A 126 10.54 -3.63 -23.68
CA ASN A 126 10.80 -5.01 -24.11
C ASN A 126 10.25 -6.03 -23.12
N GLU A 127 10.61 -7.29 -23.32
CA GLU A 127 10.24 -8.41 -22.46
C GLU A 127 10.59 -8.20 -20.96
N LEU A 128 11.59 -7.34 -20.66
CA LEU A 128 11.92 -7.01 -19.27
C LEU A 128 10.81 -6.23 -18.56
N ALA A 129 10.10 -5.35 -19.27
CA ALA A 129 8.90 -4.71 -18.70
C ALA A 129 7.81 -5.75 -18.43
N LYS A 130 7.59 -6.70 -19.35
CA LYS A 130 6.63 -7.79 -19.19
C LYS A 130 6.94 -8.69 -18.00
N GLU A 131 8.22 -8.91 -17.68
CA GLU A 131 8.62 -9.70 -16.52
C GLU A 131 8.27 -9.06 -15.17
N MET A 132 7.98 -7.77 -15.14
CA MET A 132 7.48 -7.10 -13.93
C MET A 132 6.01 -7.43 -13.65
N VAL A 133 5.27 -7.85 -14.67
CA VAL A 133 3.82 -8.08 -14.60
C VAL A 133 3.55 -9.43 -13.92
N TYR A 134 3.20 -9.40 -12.65
CA TYR A 134 2.75 -10.55 -11.88
C TYR A 134 1.22 -10.66 -11.79
N TRP A 135 0.52 -9.64 -12.20
CA TRP A 135 -0.95 -9.54 -12.19
C TRP A 135 -1.57 -10.13 -13.45
N GLU A 136 -2.85 -10.36 -13.40
CA GLU A 136 -3.66 -10.92 -14.48
C GLU A 136 -4.80 -9.96 -14.82
N ASP A 137 -5.26 -9.98 -16.07
CA ASP A 137 -6.52 -9.38 -16.47
C ASP A 137 -7.58 -10.48 -16.53
N ILE A 138 -8.48 -10.47 -15.56
CA ILE A 138 -9.56 -11.44 -15.46
C ILE A 138 -10.89 -10.69 -15.64
N PRO A 139 -11.47 -10.70 -16.86
CA PRO A 139 -12.61 -9.85 -17.19
C PRO A 139 -13.84 -10.03 -16.29
N ILE A 140 -14.02 -11.23 -15.73
CA ILE A 140 -15.13 -11.50 -14.81
C ILE A 140 -14.91 -10.79 -13.46
N ASP A 141 -13.65 -10.65 -13.03
CA ASP A 141 -13.32 -10.00 -11.76
C ASP A 141 -13.62 -8.49 -11.83
N ASN A 142 -13.48 -7.87 -12.99
CA ASN A 142 -13.79 -6.44 -13.19
C ASN A 142 -15.29 -6.11 -13.06
N LYS A 143 -16.15 -7.12 -13.18
CA LYS A 143 -17.61 -7.00 -13.06
C LYS A 143 -18.13 -7.42 -11.68
N PHE A 144 -17.26 -7.73 -10.73
CA PHE A 144 -17.68 -8.15 -9.39
C PHE A 144 -18.49 -7.05 -8.70
N ILE A 145 -19.59 -7.45 -8.09
CA ILE A 145 -20.41 -6.60 -7.22
C ILE A 145 -20.58 -7.35 -5.91
N SER A 146 -20.28 -6.68 -4.80
CA SER A 146 -20.44 -7.28 -3.50
C SER A 146 -21.91 -7.67 -3.24
N PRO A 147 -22.19 -8.91 -2.81
CA PRO A 147 -23.54 -9.33 -2.42
C PRO A 147 -24.05 -8.58 -1.18
N LEU A 148 -23.18 -7.82 -0.52
CA LEU A 148 -23.51 -7.01 0.66
C LEU A 148 -23.75 -5.53 0.31
N GLN A 149 -23.60 -5.15 -0.97
CA GLN A 149 -23.86 -3.80 -1.44
C GLN A 149 -25.37 -3.50 -1.38
N LYS A 150 -25.72 -2.32 -0.85
CA LYS A 150 -27.12 -1.89 -0.80
C LYS A 150 -27.54 -1.12 -2.03
N GLU A 151 -28.58 -1.58 -2.69
CA GLU A 151 -29.19 -0.87 -3.81
C GLU A 151 -29.76 0.49 -3.39
N GLY A 152 -29.58 1.50 -4.23
CA GLY A 152 -30.18 2.82 -4.08
C GLY A 152 -29.69 3.68 -2.93
N LYS A 153 -28.74 3.18 -2.11
CA LYS A 153 -28.17 3.92 -0.99
C LYS A 153 -26.65 3.87 -1.02
N LYS A 154 -26.02 5.03 -1.29
CA LYS A 154 -24.57 5.14 -1.23
C LYS A 154 -24.09 5.02 0.22
N GLN A 155 -23.13 4.13 0.47
CA GLN A 155 -22.52 3.89 1.76
C GLN A 155 -21.01 4.08 1.66
N TYR A 156 -20.38 4.57 2.71
CA TYR A 156 -19.00 5.00 2.68
C TYR A 156 -18.16 4.27 3.72
N LEU A 157 -16.87 4.17 3.42
CA LEU A 157 -15.83 3.72 4.33
C LEU A 157 -14.71 4.75 4.36
N THR A 158 -14.39 5.25 5.54
CA THR A 158 -13.26 6.16 5.81
C THR A 158 -12.29 5.52 6.78
N PHE A 159 -11.05 5.95 6.78
CA PHE A 159 -10.02 5.42 7.69
C PHE A 159 -8.94 6.45 8.00
N GLU A 160 -8.29 6.26 9.14
CA GLU A 160 -7.07 6.96 9.52
C GLU A 160 -5.86 6.11 9.09
N SER A 161 -4.82 6.73 8.54
CA SER A 161 -3.63 6.01 8.08
C SER A 161 -2.76 5.53 9.23
N ASP A 162 -2.15 4.36 9.12
CA ASP A 162 -1.14 3.88 10.06
C ASP A 162 0.07 4.83 10.13
N HIS A 163 0.63 5.01 11.31
CA HIS A 163 1.79 5.88 11.58
C HIS A 163 3.14 5.15 11.51
N GLY A 164 3.17 3.90 11.10
CA GLY A 164 4.40 3.11 10.92
C GLY A 164 5.17 3.47 9.66
N GLY A 165 6.18 2.67 9.33
CA GLY A 165 6.88 2.77 8.06
C GLY A 165 5.97 2.38 6.88
N TRP A 166 6.40 2.74 5.65
CA TRP A 166 5.59 2.60 4.44
C TRP A 166 4.88 1.23 4.32
N ASN A 167 5.55 0.11 4.57
CA ASN A 167 4.90 -1.19 4.42
C ASN A 167 3.80 -1.48 5.46
N ASN A 168 3.84 -0.83 6.63
CA ASN A 168 2.73 -0.88 7.58
C ASN A 168 1.54 -0.07 7.06
N ILE A 169 1.81 1.15 6.55
CA ILE A 169 0.81 2.05 5.95
C ILE A 169 0.14 1.36 4.76
N ARG A 170 0.93 0.78 3.85
CA ARG A 170 0.44 0.01 2.69
C ARG A 170 -0.45 -1.16 3.11
N MET A 171 -0.01 -1.96 4.07
CA MET A 171 -0.74 -3.13 4.55
C MET A 171 -2.10 -2.76 5.17
N ALA A 172 -2.15 -1.69 5.97
CA ALA A 172 -3.40 -1.18 6.52
C ALA A 172 -4.32 -0.68 5.41
N MET A 173 -3.79 0.06 4.42
CA MET A 173 -4.56 0.52 3.26
C MET A 173 -5.13 -0.65 2.44
N GLU A 174 -4.32 -1.67 2.11
CA GLU A 174 -4.80 -2.86 1.39
C GLU A 174 -5.95 -3.55 2.12
N THR A 175 -5.84 -3.66 3.45
CA THR A 175 -6.88 -4.25 4.29
C THR A 175 -8.17 -3.43 4.21
N VAL A 176 -8.08 -2.10 4.29
CA VAL A 176 -9.24 -1.20 4.21
C VAL A 176 -9.86 -1.22 2.81
N MET A 177 -9.05 -1.22 1.74
CA MET A 177 -9.55 -1.32 0.37
C MET A 177 -10.31 -2.62 0.14
N THR A 178 -9.74 -3.73 0.60
CA THR A 178 -10.39 -5.04 0.51
C THR A 178 -11.71 -5.07 1.31
N MET A 179 -11.74 -4.44 2.48
CA MET A 179 -13.00 -4.29 3.24
C MET A 179 -14.03 -3.43 2.50
N ALA A 180 -13.61 -2.34 1.85
CA ALA A 180 -14.53 -1.50 1.08
C ALA A 180 -15.20 -2.28 -0.05
N VAL A 181 -14.41 -3.07 -0.79
CA VAL A 181 -14.91 -3.98 -1.83
C VAL A 181 -15.85 -5.04 -1.24
N ALA A 182 -15.43 -5.73 -0.19
CA ALA A 182 -16.23 -6.77 0.45
C ALA A 182 -17.58 -6.27 0.96
N MET A 183 -17.62 -5.04 1.48
CA MET A 183 -18.82 -4.39 1.99
C MET A 183 -19.67 -3.72 0.88
N GLY A 184 -19.15 -3.57 -0.33
CA GLY A 184 -19.80 -2.79 -1.40
C GLY A 184 -19.93 -1.30 -1.08
N ARG A 185 -18.88 -0.69 -0.48
CA ARG A 185 -18.87 0.71 -0.04
C ARG A 185 -17.90 1.56 -0.86
N THR A 186 -18.26 2.81 -1.10
CA THR A 186 -17.34 3.81 -1.63
C THR A 186 -16.21 4.05 -0.63
N LEU A 187 -14.97 3.87 -1.08
CA LEU A 187 -13.79 4.18 -0.29
C LEU A 187 -13.47 5.66 -0.35
N VAL A 188 -13.32 6.29 0.80
CA VAL A 188 -12.88 7.68 0.93
C VAL A 188 -11.42 7.69 1.37
N LEU A 189 -10.53 8.15 0.50
CA LEU A 189 -9.12 8.28 0.84
C LEU A 189 -8.90 9.38 1.89
N PRO A 190 -8.02 9.15 2.88
CA PRO A 190 -7.63 10.18 3.82
C PRO A 190 -6.94 11.34 3.08
N PRO A 191 -6.97 12.57 3.64
CA PRO A 191 -6.24 13.70 3.07
C PRO A 191 -4.75 13.41 2.95
N GLU A 192 -4.07 14.16 2.09
CA GLU A 192 -2.60 14.13 2.04
C GLU A 192 -2.00 14.45 3.40
N GLN A 193 -1.08 13.61 3.84
CA GLN A 193 -0.47 13.72 5.16
C GLN A 193 1.00 13.32 5.15
N HIS A 194 1.70 13.67 6.22
CA HIS A 194 3.07 13.20 6.43
C HIS A 194 3.07 11.68 6.63
N MET A 195 3.91 10.97 5.88
CA MET A 195 4.12 9.53 6.02
C MET A 195 5.53 9.26 6.54
N TYR A 196 5.61 8.53 7.66
CA TYR A 196 6.89 8.23 8.32
C TYR A 196 7.85 7.47 7.39
N LEU A 197 9.09 7.87 7.40
CA LEU A 197 10.20 7.39 6.55
C LEU A 197 10.15 7.80 5.07
N LEU A 198 9.12 8.47 4.61
CA LEU A 198 9.15 9.19 3.35
C LEU A 198 9.73 10.60 3.57
N ASP A 199 10.23 11.23 2.50
CA ASP A 199 10.82 12.58 2.53
C ASP A 199 12.10 12.71 3.37
N LYS A 200 12.85 11.63 3.57
CA LYS A 200 14.15 11.70 4.22
C LYS A 200 15.18 12.33 3.29
N GLY A 201 15.39 13.64 3.45
CA GLY A 201 16.47 14.39 2.80
C GLY A 201 16.09 15.07 1.49
N SER A 202 14.81 15.16 1.14
CA SER A 202 14.36 16.01 0.05
C SER A 202 13.78 17.32 0.59
N SER A 203 14.05 18.43 -0.08
CA SER A 203 13.40 19.71 0.14
C SER A 203 11.98 19.76 -0.45
N GLN A 204 11.58 18.70 -1.14
CA GLN A 204 10.30 18.58 -1.82
C GLN A 204 9.27 17.95 -0.89
N ARG A 205 8.05 18.21 -1.14
CA ARG A 205 6.79 17.73 -0.59
C ARG A 205 6.86 16.78 0.63
N SER A 206 6.35 17.27 1.75
CA SER A 206 6.27 16.51 3.00
C SER A 206 4.94 15.76 3.21
N TYR A 207 4.00 15.87 2.28
CA TYR A 207 2.65 15.29 2.38
C TYR A 207 2.35 14.39 1.19
N PHE A 208 1.74 13.23 1.47
CA PHE A 208 1.49 12.20 0.48
C PHE A 208 0.06 11.70 0.55
N SER A 209 -0.54 11.45 -0.61
CA SER A 209 -1.73 10.65 -0.83
C SER A 209 -1.34 9.23 -1.26
N PHE A 210 -2.21 8.26 -1.06
CA PHE A 210 -2.04 6.91 -1.62
C PHE A 210 -2.00 6.92 -3.15
N ALA A 211 -2.70 7.87 -3.80
CA ALA A 211 -2.68 8.04 -5.25
C ALA A 211 -1.30 8.40 -5.84
N HIS A 212 -0.32 8.81 -5.01
CA HIS A 212 1.07 8.98 -5.48
C HIS A 212 1.82 7.65 -5.69
N PHE A 213 1.30 6.56 -5.17
CA PHE A 213 1.97 5.25 -5.17
C PHE A 213 1.17 4.17 -5.89
N PHE A 214 -0.15 4.36 -6.03
CA PHE A 214 -1.09 3.41 -6.63
C PHE A 214 -2.04 4.11 -7.58
N GLU A 215 -2.45 3.45 -8.65
CA GLU A 215 -3.36 3.97 -9.68
C GLU A 215 -4.82 3.99 -9.20
N MET A 216 -5.11 4.80 -8.16
CA MET A 216 -6.43 4.81 -7.49
C MET A 216 -7.57 5.22 -8.43
N ASP A 217 -7.31 6.15 -9.35
CA ASP A 217 -8.32 6.62 -10.31
C ASP A 217 -8.65 5.53 -11.33
N LEU A 218 -7.63 4.76 -11.78
CA LEU A 218 -7.85 3.65 -12.71
C LEU A 218 -8.66 2.52 -12.07
N ILE A 219 -8.38 2.19 -10.79
CA ILE A 219 -9.18 1.19 -10.07
C ILE A 219 -10.66 1.57 -10.10
N SER A 220 -10.99 2.84 -9.82
CA SER A 220 -12.38 3.31 -9.83
C SER A 220 -13.04 3.30 -11.21
N GLN A 221 -12.25 3.46 -12.27
CA GLN A 221 -12.75 3.51 -13.64
C GLN A 221 -12.95 2.12 -14.25
N GLU A 222 -12.06 1.20 -13.96
CA GLU A 222 -12.04 -0.14 -14.55
C GLU A 222 -12.81 -1.18 -13.74
N HIS A 223 -13.07 -0.91 -12.45
CA HIS A 223 -13.63 -1.90 -11.54
C HIS A 223 -15.00 -1.48 -11.02
N THR A 224 -16.01 -2.33 -11.23
CA THR A 224 -17.36 -2.06 -10.71
C THR A 224 -17.48 -2.25 -9.19
N ALA A 225 -16.56 -3.00 -8.59
CA ALA A 225 -16.58 -3.34 -7.17
C ALA A 225 -16.17 -2.20 -6.23
N LEU A 226 -15.42 -1.20 -6.72
CA LEU A 226 -14.86 -0.17 -5.86
C LEU A 226 -14.88 1.20 -6.52
N GLU A 227 -15.61 2.10 -5.91
CA GLU A 227 -15.49 3.54 -6.16
C GLU A 227 -14.56 4.15 -5.12
N VAL A 228 -13.58 4.94 -5.57
CA VAL A 228 -12.65 5.66 -4.70
C VAL A 228 -12.84 7.15 -4.90
N ILE A 229 -13.05 7.89 -3.81
CA ILE A 229 -13.17 9.36 -3.82
C ILE A 229 -12.23 10.00 -2.81
N SER A 230 -11.92 11.28 -2.99
CA SER A 230 -11.14 12.03 -2.02
C SER A 230 -11.97 12.43 -0.78
N MET A 231 -11.29 12.74 0.33
CA MET A 231 -11.96 13.30 1.51
C MET A 231 -12.65 14.64 1.20
N ASP A 232 -12.03 15.48 0.37
CA ASP A 232 -12.60 16.77 -0.03
C ASP A 232 -13.93 16.59 -0.78
N GLU A 233 -13.99 15.65 -1.71
CA GLU A 233 -15.19 15.31 -2.45
C GLU A 233 -16.28 14.73 -1.53
N PHE A 234 -15.93 13.78 -0.67
CA PHE A 234 -16.85 13.20 0.31
C PHE A 234 -17.48 14.26 1.21
N LEU A 235 -16.66 15.16 1.77
CA LEU A 235 -17.16 16.21 2.66
C LEU A 235 -18.02 17.24 1.92
N LYS A 236 -17.78 17.51 0.63
CA LYS A 236 -18.65 18.32 -0.20
C LYS A 236 -19.99 17.64 -0.49
N LEU A 237 -19.96 16.35 -0.86
CA LEU A 237 -21.15 15.59 -1.23
C LEU A 237 -22.05 15.29 -0.02
N GLU A 238 -21.47 14.87 1.10
CA GLU A 238 -22.22 14.37 2.24
C GLU A 238 -22.19 15.33 3.44
N GLY A 239 -21.02 15.89 3.75
CA GLY A 239 -20.83 16.72 4.94
C GLY A 239 -21.54 18.07 4.82
N LEU A 240 -21.26 18.84 3.76
CA LEU A 240 -21.88 20.16 3.57
C LEU A 240 -23.36 20.09 3.14
N SER A 241 -23.77 18.98 2.53
CA SER A 241 -25.17 18.76 2.16
C SER A 241 -26.07 18.36 3.34
N GLY A 242 -25.49 18.18 4.55
CA GLY A 242 -26.25 17.84 5.75
C GLY A 242 -26.77 16.40 5.77
N ASN A 243 -26.13 15.51 4.99
CA ASN A 243 -26.50 14.09 4.96
C ASN A 243 -25.90 13.29 6.12
N LEU A 244 -24.84 13.82 6.76
CA LEU A 244 -24.18 13.16 7.88
C LEU A 244 -24.80 13.60 9.23
N ARG A 245 -25.01 12.62 10.08
CA ARG A 245 -25.66 12.82 11.39
C ARG A 245 -24.79 12.26 12.50
N ASP A 246 -24.83 12.91 13.65
CA ASP A 246 -24.28 12.35 14.88
C ASP A 246 -24.92 11.00 15.16
N ILE A 247 -24.11 9.96 15.31
CA ILE A 247 -24.60 8.57 15.52
C ILE A 247 -25.34 8.38 16.83
N LYS A 248 -25.18 9.29 17.80
CA LYS A 248 -25.83 9.21 19.12
C LYS A 248 -27.11 10.02 19.20
N THR A 249 -27.12 11.23 18.62
CA THR A 249 -28.24 12.17 18.73
C THR A 249 -29.15 12.16 17.52
N GLY A 250 -28.64 11.73 16.34
CA GLY A 250 -29.34 11.81 15.07
C GLY A 250 -29.38 13.22 14.46
N GLU A 251 -28.77 14.21 15.10
CA GLU A 251 -28.72 15.58 14.60
C GLU A 251 -27.73 15.73 13.43
N ILE A 252 -28.04 16.64 12.51
CA ILE A 252 -27.13 16.95 11.40
C ILE A 252 -25.87 17.62 11.95
N VAL A 253 -24.69 17.14 11.52
CA VAL A 253 -23.41 17.70 11.91
C VAL A 253 -22.60 18.07 10.67
N PHE A 254 -22.21 19.34 10.60
CA PHE A 254 -21.36 19.84 9.53
C PHE A 254 -19.87 19.69 9.85
N PRO A 255 -19.01 19.56 8.81
CA PRO A 255 -17.58 19.54 9.02
C PRO A 255 -17.08 20.77 9.78
N PRO A 256 -16.03 20.66 10.60
CA PRO A 256 -15.51 21.78 11.39
C PRO A 256 -15.22 23.01 10.52
N ASN A 257 -15.86 24.14 10.83
CA ASN A 257 -15.81 25.40 10.08
C ASN A 257 -16.23 25.28 8.60
N ASN A 258 -17.07 24.30 8.26
CA ASN A 258 -17.47 23.97 6.89
C ASN A 258 -16.27 23.69 5.96
N ARG A 259 -15.16 23.22 6.51
CA ARG A 259 -13.96 22.90 5.77
C ARG A 259 -14.08 21.53 5.10
N THR A 260 -13.70 21.44 3.83
CA THR A 260 -13.69 20.17 3.07
C THR A 260 -12.27 19.72 2.72
N ASN A 261 -11.38 20.65 2.35
CA ASN A 261 -10.00 20.33 2.02
C ASN A 261 -9.11 20.31 3.27
N TYR A 262 -8.53 19.13 3.56
CA TYR A 262 -7.61 18.88 4.66
C TYR A 262 -6.21 18.45 4.21
N ASP A 263 -5.90 18.52 2.90
CA ASP A 263 -4.58 18.16 2.37
C ASP A 263 -3.50 19.03 2.99
N GLY A 264 -2.42 18.39 3.44
CA GLY A 264 -1.31 19.07 4.10
C GLY A 264 -1.68 19.74 5.43
N ALA A 265 -2.84 19.45 6.00
CA ALA A 265 -3.26 20.03 7.27
C ALA A 265 -2.39 19.54 8.43
N ASP A 266 -2.17 20.43 9.43
CA ASP A 266 -1.46 20.06 10.65
C ASP A 266 -2.19 18.92 11.39
N HIS A 267 -1.51 17.78 11.45
CA HIS A 267 -2.04 16.55 12.06
C HIS A 267 -2.30 16.66 13.58
N ARG A 268 -1.66 17.60 14.28
CA ARG A 268 -1.84 17.78 15.74
C ARG A 268 -3.10 18.54 16.10
N THR A 269 -3.59 19.38 15.20
CA THR A 269 -4.70 20.29 15.49
C THR A 269 -5.83 20.18 14.49
N ILE A 270 -5.55 20.33 13.19
CA ILE A 270 -6.58 20.42 12.15
C ILE A 270 -7.09 19.04 11.76
N SER A 271 -6.18 18.09 11.50
CA SER A 271 -6.58 16.71 11.17
C SER A 271 -7.29 16.04 12.33
N LYS A 272 -6.89 16.30 13.58
CA LYS A 272 -7.60 15.83 14.78
C LYS A 272 -9.07 16.27 14.86
N LYS A 273 -9.40 17.44 14.32
CA LYS A 273 -10.80 17.90 14.24
C LYS A 273 -11.58 17.12 13.19
N LEU A 274 -10.95 16.77 12.07
CA LEU A 274 -11.55 15.91 11.06
C LEU A 274 -11.78 14.50 11.61
N GLU A 275 -10.78 13.91 12.25
CA GLU A 275 -10.86 12.59 12.88
C GLU A 275 -12.02 12.55 13.90
N ALA A 276 -12.09 13.54 14.79
CA ALA A 276 -13.18 13.64 15.77
C ALA A 276 -14.56 13.79 15.11
N TYR A 277 -14.66 14.54 14.01
CA TYR A 277 -15.89 14.67 13.23
C TYR A 277 -16.29 13.34 12.59
N LEU A 278 -15.35 12.63 11.94
CA LEU A 278 -15.62 11.32 11.33
C LEU A 278 -16.05 10.28 12.37
N GLN A 279 -15.43 10.28 13.56
CA GLN A 279 -15.82 9.42 14.68
C GLN A 279 -17.18 9.80 15.29
N GLN A 280 -17.64 11.05 15.10
CA GLN A 280 -18.95 11.50 15.55
C GLN A 280 -20.07 11.06 14.59
N VAL A 281 -19.82 11.11 13.27
CA VAL A 281 -20.83 10.83 12.24
C VAL A 281 -20.76 9.42 11.67
N GLY A 282 -19.70 8.66 11.95
CA GLY A 282 -19.48 7.29 11.49
C GLY A 282 -19.53 6.27 12.62
N LEU A 283 -19.95 5.06 12.31
CA LEU A 283 -19.76 3.92 13.21
C LEU A 283 -18.27 3.55 13.22
N VAL A 284 -17.68 3.46 14.41
CA VAL A 284 -16.29 3.08 14.61
C VAL A 284 -16.22 1.64 15.11
N PRO A 285 -15.74 0.70 14.26
CA PRO A 285 -15.67 -0.71 14.64
C PRO A 285 -14.60 -0.96 15.72
N PRO A 286 -14.93 -1.73 16.76
CA PRO A 286 -13.96 -2.17 17.76
C PRO A 286 -13.18 -3.42 17.32
N TRP A 287 -13.08 -3.66 16.02
CA TRP A 287 -12.50 -4.88 15.44
C TRP A 287 -10.99 -4.88 15.55
N ASP A 288 -10.47 -5.51 16.57
CA ASP A 288 -9.07 -5.63 16.87
C ASP A 288 -8.48 -6.87 16.17
N PRO A 289 -7.57 -6.70 15.19
CA PRO A 289 -6.97 -7.83 14.45
C PRO A 289 -6.25 -8.84 15.33
N GLU A 290 -5.84 -8.47 16.54
CA GLU A 290 -5.23 -9.41 17.51
C GLU A 290 -6.28 -10.23 18.27
N LYS A 291 -7.54 -9.77 18.29
CA LYS A 291 -8.62 -10.42 19.07
C LYS A 291 -9.60 -11.18 18.21
N CYS A 292 -9.92 -10.69 17.00
CA CYS A 292 -10.89 -11.35 16.14
C CYS A 292 -10.44 -11.39 14.69
N MET A 293 -11.05 -12.30 13.90
CA MET A 293 -11.06 -12.22 12.44
C MET A 293 -12.37 -11.56 12.02
N MET A 294 -12.29 -10.60 11.11
CA MET A 294 -13.47 -9.95 10.54
C MET A 294 -14.14 -10.90 9.55
N ALA A 295 -15.36 -11.31 9.83
CA ALA A 295 -16.07 -12.32 9.07
C ALA A 295 -17.22 -11.72 8.25
N PHE A 296 -17.21 -12.06 6.96
CA PHE A 296 -18.23 -11.67 5.98
C PHE A 296 -19.16 -12.85 5.68
N PRO A 297 -20.49 -12.68 5.82
CA PRO A 297 -21.47 -13.65 5.38
C PRO A 297 -21.48 -13.71 3.84
N THR A 298 -21.96 -14.80 3.28
CA THR A 298 -22.09 -14.98 1.82
C THR A 298 -23.02 -13.93 1.21
N THR A 299 -24.15 -13.65 1.89
CA THR A 299 -25.09 -12.58 1.51
C THR A 299 -25.55 -11.80 2.74
N ALA A 300 -26.42 -10.80 2.54
CA ALA A 300 -27.06 -10.06 3.63
C ALA A 300 -28.21 -10.83 4.33
N ASP A 301 -28.47 -12.09 3.94
CA ASP A 301 -29.52 -12.89 4.58
C ASP A 301 -29.15 -13.20 6.04
N PRO A 302 -30.09 -13.06 7.00
CA PRO A 302 -29.87 -13.48 8.38
C PRO A 302 -29.44 -14.94 8.57
N ALA A 303 -29.77 -15.83 7.63
CA ALA A 303 -29.34 -17.23 7.68
C ALA A 303 -27.82 -17.36 7.55
N ASP A 304 -27.19 -16.59 6.64
CA ASP A 304 -25.74 -16.60 6.43
C ASP A 304 -25.02 -16.00 7.64
N ILE A 305 -25.57 -14.94 8.22
CA ILE A 305 -25.06 -14.36 9.48
C ILE A 305 -25.08 -15.41 10.61
N LYS A 306 -26.13 -16.24 10.68
CA LYS A 306 -26.26 -17.29 11.68
C LYS A 306 -25.18 -18.38 11.50
N VAL A 307 -24.84 -18.74 10.28
CA VAL A 307 -23.73 -19.67 10.00
C VAL A 307 -22.42 -19.17 10.60
N LEU A 308 -22.12 -17.88 10.44
CA LEU A 308 -20.93 -17.25 11.04
C LEU A 308 -20.99 -17.23 12.58
N GLN A 309 -22.18 -17.04 13.17
CA GLN A 309 -22.35 -17.12 14.61
C GLN A 309 -22.08 -18.53 15.16
N GLU A 310 -22.55 -19.56 14.46
CA GLU A 310 -22.29 -20.96 14.80
C GLU A 310 -20.79 -21.30 14.65
N LEU A 311 -20.16 -20.80 13.57
CA LEU A 311 -18.71 -20.91 13.38
C LEU A 311 -17.93 -20.24 14.52
N ASN A 312 -18.34 -19.05 14.93
CA ASN A 312 -17.73 -18.32 16.05
C ASN A 312 -17.80 -19.12 17.37
N ASN A 313 -18.92 -19.79 17.63
CA ASN A 313 -19.06 -20.65 18.81
C ASN A 313 -18.07 -21.84 18.78
N SER A 314 -17.76 -22.35 17.59
CA SER A 314 -16.81 -23.42 17.39
C SER A 314 -15.35 -22.94 17.46
N ALA A 315 -15.11 -21.67 17.23
CA ALA A 315 -13.78 -21.07 17.16
C ALA A 315 -12.97 -21.22 18.47
N ALA A 316 -13.64 -21.23 19.61
CA ALA A 316 -13.01 -21.44 20.93
C ALA A 316 -12.25 -22.78 21.03
N SER A 317 -12.55 -23.75 20.17
CA SER A 317 -11.87 -25.05 20.12
C SER A 317 -10.58 -25.03 19.28
N VAL A 318 -10.32 -23.98 18.52
CA VAL A 318 -9.17 -23.89 17.62
C VAL A 318 -7.89 -23.71 18.42
N LYS A 319 -7.00 -24.67 18.31
CA LYS A 319 -5.65 -24.60 18.89
C LYS A 319 -4.73 -23.93 17.89
N MET A 320 -3.95 -22.96 18.37
CA MET A 320 -2.91 -22.34 17.56
C MET A 320 -1.81 -23.38 17.25
N PRO A 321 -1.43 -23.57 15.97
CA PRO A 321 -0.31 -24.43 15.64
C PRO A 321 0.98 -23.87 16.23
N THR A 322 1.88 -24.79 16.63
CA THR A 322 3.25 -24.48 17.04
C THR A 322 4.23 -24.94 15.97
N TYR A 323 5.52 -24.62 16.14
CA TYR A 323 6.54 -25.10 15.20
C TYR A 323 6.59 -26.65 15.12
N GLU A 324 6.33 -27.34 16.22
CA GLU A 324 6.36 -28.80 16.28
C GLU A 324 5.15 -29.44 15.57
N ASN A 325 4.05 -28.71 15.46
CA ASN A 325 2.77 -29.18 14.86
C ASN A 325 2.19 -28.19 13.86
N PHE A 326 3.06 -27.49 13.11
CA PHE A 326 2.61 -26.62 12.04
C PHE A 326 1.87 -27.40 10.93
N ILE A 327 1.10 -26.69 10.16
CA ILE A 327 0.37 -27.28 9.03
C ILE A 327 1.36 -27.57 7.90
N ASP A 328 1.78 -28.82 7.77
CA ASP A 328 2.72 -29.28 6.75
C ASP A 328 2.12 -29.19 5.33
N LYS A 329 0.81 -29.48 5.24
CA LYS A 329 0.05 -29.31 4.01
C LYS A 329 -1.08 -28.31 4.26
N PRO A 330 -1.14 -27.22 3.48
CA PRO A 330 -2.22 -26.26 3.63
C PRO A 330 -3.56 -26.90 3.27
N TYR A 331 -4.62 -26.40 3.90
CA TYR A 331 -5.97 -26.82 3.52
C TYR A 331 -6.25 -26.46 2.06
N PRO A 332 -7.04 -27.27 1.33
CA PRO A 332 -7.58 -26.86 0.04
C PRO A 332 -8.29 -25.52 0.14
N VAL A 333 -8.22 -24.66 -0.88
CA VAL A 333 -8.86 -23.33 -0.84
C VAL A 333 -10.39 -23.43 -0.69
N ASP A 334 -10.98 -24.52 -1.16
CA ASP A 334 -12.40 -24.87 -1.05
C ASP A 334 -12.71 -25.78 0.15
N ALA A 335 -11.81 -25.88 1.12
CA ALA A 335 -12.07 -26.57 2.38
C ALA A 335 -13.22 -25.93 3.16
N SER A 336 -13.72 -26.63 4.17
CA SER A 336 -14.77 -26.10 5.04
C SER A 336 -14.40 -24.73 5.61
N PRO A 337 -15.37 -23.84 5.87
CA PRO A 337 -15.09 -22.54 6.50
C PRO A 337 -14.28 -22.68 7.79
N PHE A 338 -14.56 -23.70 8.60
CA PHE A 338 -13.83 -23.96 9.84
C PHE A 338 -12.36 -24.32 9.61
N ASP A 339 -12.05 -25.11 8.58
CA ASP A 339 -10.67 -25.48 8.26
C ASP A 339 -9.89 -24.31 7.68
N ARG A 340 -10.49 -23.53 6.77
CA ARG A 340 -9.88 -22.30 6.22
C ARG A 340 -9.58 -21.26 7.31
N MET A 341 -10.48 -21.12 8.29
CA MET A 341 -10.28 -20.23 9.44
C MET A 341 -9.03 -20.61 10.25
N LYS A 342 -8.74 -21.90 10.43
CA LYS A 342 -7.60 -22.38 11.21
C LYS A 342 -6.25 -21.88 10.68
N GLU A 343 -6.10 -21.74 9.36
CA GLU A 343 -4.82 -21.36 8.75
C GLU A 343 -4.31 -20.00 9.26
N ASN A 344 -5.21 -19.05 9.50
CA ASN A 344 -4.87 -17.68 9.89
C ASN A 344 -5.39 -17.31 11.30
N TRP A 345 -5.77 -18.29 12.11
CA TRP A 345 -6.41 -18.04 13.41
C TRP A 345 -5.55 -17.22 14.38
N ALA A 346 -4.23 -17.44 14.39
CA ALA A 346 -3.25 -16.69 15.19
C ALA A 346 -3.59 -16.55 16.69
N GLY A 347 -4.36 -17.49 17.26
CA GLY A 347 -4.76 -17.48 18.66
C GLY A 347 -5.79 -16.40 19.02
N ARG A 348 -6.56 -15.93 18.06
CA ARG A 348 -7.67 -15.00 18.27
C ARG A 348 -8.78 -15.62 19.11
N SER A 349 -9.64 -14.80 19.70
CA SER A 349 -10.69 -15.25 20.60
C SER A 349 -12.06 -15.44 19.93
N GLY A 350 -12.25 -14.94 18.70
CA GLY A 350 -13.53 -15.03 18.01
C GLY A 350 -13.56 -14.39 16.63
N LEU A 351 -14.76 -14.30 16.06
CA LEU A 351 -15.05 -13.57 14.84
C LEU A 351 -15.72 -12.23 15.15
N CYS A 352 -15.33 -11.20 14.42
CA CYS A 352 -16.03 -9.92 14.35
C CYS A 352 -16.91 -9.95 13.09
N ILE A 353 -18.21 -10.26 13.27
CA ILE A 353 -19.12 -10.52 12.15
C ILE A 353 -19.64 -9.21 11.58
N TYR A 354 -19.60 -9.07 10.24
CA TYR A 354 -20.25 -7.98 9.51
C TYR A 354 -21.75 -8.23 9.44
N ASP A 355 -22.44 -7.95 10.55
CA ASP A 355 -23.87 -8.18 10.72
C ASP A 355 -24.73 -6.99 10.26
N LYS A 356 -26.04 -7.08 10.50
CA LYS A 356 -27.01 -6.09 10.04
C LYS A 356 -26.73 -4.67 10.53
N GLU A 357 -26.23 -4.47 11.74
CA GLU A 357 -25.93 -3.14 12.27
C GLU A 357 -24.87 -2.45 11.42
N TRP A 358 -23.78 -3.15 11.11
CA TRP A 358 -22.70 -2.65 10.27
C TRP A 358 -23.12 -2.50 8.81
N GLN A 359 -23.92 -3.44 8.30
CA GLN A 359 -24.45 -3.36 6.94
C GLN A 359 -25.38 -2.16 6.73
N ASP A 360 -26.15 -1.75 7.76
CA ASP A 360 -27.09 -0.63 7.67
C ASP A 360 -26.43 0.75 7.83
N ALA A 361 -25.23 0.82 8.37
CA ALA A 361 -24.51 2.08 8.61
C ALA A 361 -24.24 2.84 7.31
N GLN A 362 -24.53 4.14 7.28
CA GLN A 362 -24.19 5.00 6.13
C GLN A 362 -22.68 5.18 6.01
N LEU A 363 -21.98 5.39 7.12
CA LEU A 363 -20.54 5.58 7.19
C LEU A 363 -19.94 4.64 8.23
N ILE A 364 -18.92 3.89 7.83
CA ILE A 364 -18.01 3.19 8.74
C ILE A 364 -16.69 3.93 8.72
N HIS A 365 -16.16 4.23 9.91
CA HIS A 365 -14.89 4.93 10.07
C HIS A 365 -13.90 4.09 10.87
N PHE A 366 -12.78 3.71 10.27
CA PHE A 366 -11.70 3.01 10.95
C PHE A 366 -10.77 4.02 11.60
N ALA A 367 -10.96 4.26 12.89
CA ALA A 367 -10.09 5.11 13.69
C ALA A 367 -8.81 4.35 14.07
N GLU A 368 -7.65 5.00 13.90
CA GLU A 368 -6.37 4.49 14.35
C GLU A 368 -6.00 5.10 15.71
N GLY A 369 -5.44 4.30 16.58
CA GLY A 369 -4.76 4.79 17.78
C GLY A 369 -5.07 4.00 19.03
N TYR A 370 -4.13 4.10 19.98
CA TYR A 370 -4.22 3.43 21.29
C TYR A 370 -5.33 4.00 22.18
N ASP A 371 -5.71 5.26 21.96
CA ASP A 371 -6.71 5.99 22.72
C ASP A 371 -8.07 6.08 22.02
N ALA A 372 -8.15 5.63 20.76
CA ALA A 372 -9.38 5.63 19.99
C ALA A 372 -10.27 4.43 20.33
N LYS A 373 -11.57 4.55 20.04
CA LYS A 373 -12.50 3.42 20.16
C LYS A 373 -12.23 2.31 19.16
N GLY A 374 -11.45 2.60 18.08
CA GLY A 374 -11.03 1.67 17.04
C GLY A 374 -9.81 0.84 17.44
N ALA A 375 -9.27 0.12 16.47
CA ALA A 375 -8.08 -0.68 16.62
C ALA A 375 -7.13 -0.47 15.43
N ARG A 376 -5.84 -0.56 15.67
CA ARG A 376 -4.81 -0.43 14.64
C ARG A 376 -4.90 -1.59 13.64
N LEU A 377 -5.07 -1.27 12.35
CA LEU A 377 -5.18 -2.26 11.27
C LEU A 377 -3.79 -2.72 10.77
N LEU A 378 -2.84 -2.94 11.68
CA LEU A 378 -1.53 -3.52 11.35
C LEU A 378 -1.66 -5.03 11.13
N VAL A 379 -2.26 -5.41 10.02
CA VAL A 379 -2.58 -6.80 9.69
C VAL A 379 -2.67 -6.98 8.18
N HIS A 380 -2.30 -8.15 7.68
CA HIS A 380 -2.52 -8.52 6.29
C HIS A 380 -4.01 -8.81 6.06
N PHE A 381 -4.56 -8.29 4.95
CA PHE A 381 -5.98 -8.45 4.64
C PHE A 381 -6.42 -9.93 4.69
N TYR A 382 -5.71 -10.84 4.04
CA TYR A 382 -6.04 -12.28 3.99
C TYR A 382 -5.91 -12.99 5.35
N ALA A 383 -5.19 -12.42 6.30
CA ALA A 383 -5.06 -12.95 7.66
C ALA A 383 -6.09 -12.36 8.64
N PHE A 384 -6.75 -11.27 8.26
CA PHE A 384 -7.77 -10.61 9.08
C PHE A 384 -9.18 -10.81 8.54
N LEU A 385 -9.36 -10.73 7.22
CA LEU A 385 -10.66 -10.90 6.59
C LEU A 385 -10.93 -12.40 6.37
N PHE A 386 -12.11 -12.83 6.72
CA PHE A 386 -12.58 -14.18 6.58
C PHE A 386 -13.93 -14.16 5.85
N PHE A 387 -14.02 -14.92 4.77
CA PHE A 387 -15.24 -15.06 3.99
C PHE A 387 -15.81 -16.44 4.20
N GLU A 388 -17.11 -16.53 4.47
CA GLU A 388 -17.81 -17.80 4.53
C GLU A 388 -17.64 -18.55 3.21
N ASP A 389 -17.87 -17.86 2.09
CA ASP A 389 -17.64 -18.36 0.74
C ASP A 389 -16.16 -18.25 0.35
N TRP A 390 -15.54 -19.39 0.01
CA TRP A 390 -14.15 -19.45 -0.44
C TRP A 390 -13.91 -18.75 -1.78
N GLN A 391 -14.93 -18.64 -2.62
CA GLN A 391 -14.85 -17.98 -3.91
C GLN A 391 -14.67 -16.47 -3.73
N GLN A 392 -15.39 -15.87 -2.78
CA GLN A 392 -15.19 -14.47 -2.39
C GLN A 392 -13.79 -14.24 -1.81
N ASP A 393 -13.28 -15.17 -1.00
CA ASP A 393 -11.92 -15.07 -0.44
C ASP A 393 -10.84 -15.07 -1.53
N THR A 394 -10.94 -15.98 -2.51
CA THR A 394 -9.99 -16.01 -3.64
C THR A 394 -10.12 -14.79 -4.53
N TRP A 395 -11.35 -14.34 -4.77
CA TRP A 395 -11.60 -13.11 -5.53
C TRP A 395 -10.94 -11.89 -4.86
N MET A 396 -11.07 -11.71 -3.56
CA MET A 396 -10.44 -10.61 -2.82
C MET A 396 -8.91 -10.66 -2.89
N LYS A 397 -8.32 -11.85 -2.88
CA LYS A 397 -6.87 -12.04 -3.07
C LYS A 397 -6.42 -11.64 -4.48
N ARG A 398 -7.20 -11.99 -5.51
CA ARG A 398 -6.96 -11.54 -6.88
C ARG A 398 -7.10 -10.03 -7.02
N PHE A 399 -8.14 -9.44 -6.44
CA PHE A 399 -8.30 -7.98 -6.44
C PHE A 399 -7.05 -7.27 -5.91
N VAL A 400 -6.47 -7.72 -4.80
CA VAL A 400 -5.23 -7.13 -4.25
C VAL A 400 -4.04 -7.36 -5.17
N ARG A 401 -3.87 -8.56 -5.73
CA ARG A 401 -2.77 -8.87 -6.67
C ARG A 401 -2.84 -8.01 -7.93
N ASP A 402 -4.03 -7.90 -8.51
CA ASP A 402 -4.20 -7.40 -9.87
C ASP A 402 -4.36 -5.88 -9.92
N HIS A 403 -4.98 -5.29 -8.89
CA HIS A 403 -5.35 -3.88 -8.90
C HIS A 403 -4.61 -3.01 -7.87
N ILE A 404 -4.11 -3.56 -6.76
CA ILE A 404 -3.37 -2.77 -5.76
C ILE A 404 -1.85 -2.94 -5.99
N ARG A 405 -1.35 -2.31 -7.04
CA ARG A 405 0.06 -2.33 -7.43
C ARG A 405 0.62 -0.93 -7.56
N TYR A 406 1.93 -0.81 -7.43
CA TYR A 406 2.60 0.47 -7.59
C TYR A 406 2.43 1.03 -9.00
N VAL A 407 2.39 2.36 -9.09
CA VAL A 407 2.34 3.10 -10.35
C VAL A 407 3.46 2.68 -11.31
N ASP A 408 3.21 2.83 -12.59
CA ASP A 408 4.10 2.40 -13.68
C ASP A 408 5.53 2.97 -13.54
N GLU A 409 5.68 4.21 -13.08
CA GLU A 409 7.01 4.81 -12.85
C GLU A 409 7.89 3.95 -11.93
N ILE A 410 7.32 3.43 -10.85
CA ILE A 410 8.02 2.57 -9.87
C ILE A 410 8.36 1.22 -10.50
N GLN A 411 7.41 0.59 -11.20
CA GLN A 411 7.58 -0.68 -11.89
C GLN A 411 8.67 -0.59 -12.96
N CYS A 412 8.62 0.44 -13.79
CA CYS A 412 9.57 0.67 -14.88
C CYS A 412 10.99 0.99 -14.37
N ALA A 413 11.09 1.77 -13.28
CA ALA A 413 12.38 2.02 -12.65
C ALA A 413 13.01 0.71 -12.13
N ALA A 414 12.22 -0.16 -11.48
CA ALA A 414 12.69 -1.46 -11.04
C ALA A 414 13.10 -2.35 -12.22
N ALA A 415 12.36 -2.35 -13.32
CA ALA A 415 12.70 -3.10 -14.54
C ALA A 415 14.07 -2.69 -15.11
N ARG A 416 14.40 -1.38 -15.13
CA ARG A 416 15.72 -0.89 -15.56
C ARG A 416 16.85 -1.42 -14.68
N ILE A 417 16.65 -1.42 -13.35
CA ILE A 417 17.64 -1.95 -12.40
C ILE A 417 17.85 -3.46 -12.62
N ILE A 418 16.76 -4.21 -12.78
CA ILE A 418 16.81 -5.66 -13.02
C ILE A 418 17.56 -5.97 -14.32
N ALA A 419 17.32 -5.20 -15.39
CA ALA A 419 18.04 -5.33 -16.64
C ALA A 419 19.56 -5.15 -16.44
N ALA A 420 19.96 -4.07 -15.79
CA ALA A 420 21.37 -3.78 -15.50
C ALA A 420 22.03 -4.84 -14.59
N LEU A 421 21.28 -5.37 -13.61
CA LEU A 421 21.75 -6.49 -12.78
C LEU A 421 22.02 -7.75 -13.61
N ARG A 422 21.12 -8.09 -14.53
CA ARG A 422 21.27 -9.26 -15.41
C ARG A 422 22.44 -9.11 -16.36
N GLU A 423 22.61 -7.95 -16.98
CA GLU A 423 23.76 -7.63 -17.81
C GLU A 423 25.07 -7.76 -17.03
N ARG A 424 25.09 -7.25 -15.78
CA ARG A 424 26.25 -7.40 -14.89
C ARG A 424 26.57 -8.87 -14.63
N VAL A 425 25.57 -9.68 -14.27
CA VAL A 425 25.74 -11.12 -14.04
C VAL A 425 26.31 -11.82 -15.27
N GLN A 426 25.78 -11.51 -16.44
CA GLN A 426 26.24 -12.09 -17.72
C GLN A 426 27.67 -11.66 -18.05
N SER A 427 28.06 -10.42 -17.73
CA SER A 427 29.42 -9.94 -17.93
C SER A 427 30.49 -10.72 -17.14
N TYR A 428 30.08 -11.38 -16.06
CA TYR A 428 30.92 -12.29 -15.27
C TYR A 428 30.90 -13.76 -15.74
N GLY A 429 30.31 -14.03 -16.91
CA GLY A 429 30.24 -15.36 -17.52
C GLY A 429 29.14 -16.26 -16.98
N ASN A 430 28.12 -15.68 -16.35
CA ASN A 430 26.90 -16.40 -15.95
C ASN A 430 25.77 -16.07 -16.92
N ASP A 431 25.61 -16.86 -17.96
CA ASP A 431 24.62 -16.66 -19.02
C ASP A 431 23.17 -16.67 -18.53
N SER A 432 22.90 -17.21 -17.33
CA SER A 432 21.55 -17.24 -16.77
C SER A 432 21.00 -15.84 -16.43
N GLY A 433 21.89 -14.86 -16.20
CA GLY A 433 21.50 -13.53 -15.75
C GLY A 433 20.84 -13.49 -14.35
N LYS A 434 20.88 -14.61 -13.60
CA LYS A 434 20.24 -14.71 -12.29
C LYS A 434 21.11 -14.14 -11.17
N TYR A 435 20.53 -13.31 -10.35
CA TYR A 435 21.15 -12.73 -9.14
C TYR A 435 20.39 -13.15 -7.90
N ASN A 436 21.03 -13.05 -6.75
CA ASN A 436 20.42 -13.28 -5.43
C ASN A 436 20.18 -11.96 -4.71
N ALA A 437 19.34 -11.96 -3.68
CA ALA A 437 19.12 -10.74 -2.91
C ALA A 437 19.03 -10.96 -1.40
N PHE A 438 19.39 -9.90 -0.67
CA PHE A 438 19.15 -9.77 0.75
C PHE A 438 18.32 -8.52 1.04
N HIS A 439 17.46 -8.62 2.04
CA HIS A 439 16.96 -7.44 2.75
C HIS A 439 17.53 -7.43 4.16
N ILE A 440 18.48 -6.54 4.43
CA ILE A 440 19.17 -6.40 5.70
C ILE A 440 18.70 -5.15 6.42
N ARG A 441 17.92 -5.34 7.51
CA ARG A 441 17.36 -4.26 8.32
C ARG A 441 18.16 -4.06 9.60
N ARG A 442 18.79 -2.89 9.79
CA ARG A 442 19.68 -2.61 10.93
C ARG A 442 19.45 -1.24 11.58
N GLY A 443 18.98 -0.25 10.86
CA GLY A 443 18.84 1.13 11.31
C GLY A 443 18.05 1.32 12.61
N ASP A 444 16.93 1.99 12.58
CA ASP A 444 16.04 2.26 13.73
C ASP A 444 15.09 1.09 14.08
N PHE A 445 15.40 -0.12 13.63
CA PHE A 445 14.53 -1.27 13.80
C PHE A 445 14.48 -1.76 15.26
N GLN A 446 13.27 -1.81 15.80
CA GLN A 446 13.01 -2.13 17.21
C GLN A 446 13.34 -3.57 17.61
N TYR A 447 13.36 -4.51 16.66
CA TYR A 447 13.64 -5.93 16.94
C TYR A 447 15.14 -6.21 16.88
N THR A 448 15.88 -5.76 17.89
CA THR A 448 17.35 -5.89 17.95
C THR A 448 17.84 -7.33 17.91
N VAL A 449 17.02 -8.29 18.30
CA VAL A 449 17.30 -9.73 18.22
C VAL A 449 17.60 -10.20 16.80
N THR A 450 17.21 -9.45 15.77
CA THR A 450 17.48 -9.77 14.36
C THR A 450 18.74 -9.11 13.80
N ARG A 451 19.50 -8.38 14.63
CA ARG A 451 20.71 -7.65 14.23
C ARG A 451 21.95 -8.55 14.32
N TYR A 452 22.06 -9.49 13.39
CA TYR A 452 23.25 -10.31 13.25
C TYR A 452 24.42 -9.54 12.61
N ASP A 453 25.66 -9.95 12.90
CA ASP A 453 26.82 -9.47 12.14
C ASP A 453 26.88 -10.08 10.72
N ALA A 454 27.70 -9.49 9.87
CA ALA A 454 27.81 -9.87 8.47
C ALA A 454 28.27 -11.32 8.26
N LEU A 455 29.23 -11.80 9.08
CA LEU A 455 29.75 -13.17 8.97
C LEU A 455 28.69 -14.20 9.35
N HIS A 456 27.88 -13.87 10.36
CA HIS A 456 26.78 -14.73 10.78
C HIS A 456 25.69 -14.83 9.68
N ILE A 457 25.32 -13.70 9.08
CA ILE A 457 24.37 -13.69 7.95
C ILE A 457 24.89 -14.54 6.79
N ILE A 458 26.15 -14.37 6.41
CA ILE A 458 26.79 -15.16 5.34
C ILE A 458 26.76 -16.65 5.69
N LYS A 459 27.11 -17.01 6.92
CA LYS A 459 27.06 -18.41 7.38
C LYS A 459 25.65 -19.00 7.29
N ASN A 460 24.64 -18.25 7.72
CA ASN A 460 23.25 -18.71 7.72
C ASN A 460 22.65 -18.86 6.31
N SER A 461 23.23 -18.18 5.31
CA SER A 461 22.76 -18.22 3.92
C SER A 461 23.63 -19.08 2.99
N ALA A 462 24.79 -19.53 3.45
CA ALA A 462 25.83 -20.15 2.61
C ALA A 462 25.36 -21.42 1.84
N LYS A 463 24.34 -22.11 2.34
CA LYS A 463 23.84 -23.35 1.72
C LYS A 463 23.11 -23.08 0.39
N GLU A 464 22.38 -21.98 0.31
CA GLU A 464 21.53 -21.61 -0.84
C GLU A 464 22.20 -20.60 -1.76
N MET A 465 23.26 -19.94 -1.29
CA MET A 465 23.94 -18.87 -2.02
C MET A 465 25.15 -19.38 -2.77
N THR A 466 25.26 -18.99 -4.04
CA THR A 466 26.44 -19.33 -4.85
C THR A 466 27.61 -18.38 -4.55
N PRO A 467 28.78 -18.89 -4.13
CA PRO A 467 29.96 -18.04 -3.95
C PRO A 467 30.34 -17.31 -5.24
N LYS A 468 30.78 -16.05 -5.12
CA LYS A 468 31.11 -15.14 -6.23
C LYS A 468 29.93 -14.73 -7.10
N GLY A 469 28.70 -15.19 -6.79
CA GLY A 469 27.50 -14.71 -7.47
C GLY A 469 27.19 -13.25 -7.15
N THR A 470 26.48 -12.58 -8.03
CA THR A 470 26.01 -11.21 -7.81
C THR A 470 24.88 -11.22 -6.79
N VAL A 471 24.96 -10.33 -5.81
CA VAL A 471 24.03 -10.20 -4.70
C VAL A 471 23.56 -8.76 -4.58
N TYR A 472 22.27 -8.55 -4.78
CA TYR A 472 21.62 -7.26 -4.53
C TYR A 472 21.22 -7.14 -3.07
N ILE A 473 21.58 -6.04 -2.41
CA ILE A 473 21.26 -5.81 -1.00
C ILE A 473 20.38 -4.57 -0.84
N ALA A 474 19.12 -4.79 -0.49
CA ALA A 474 18.22 -3.76 0.01
C ALA A 474 18.49 -3.55 1.50
N THR A 475 18.83 -2.33 1.95
CA THR A 475 19.23 -2.09 3.33
C THR A 475 19.04 -0.65 3.77
N ASP A 476 18.84 -0.45 5.07
CA ASP A 476 18.90 0.84 5.75
C ASP A 476 20.22 1.06 6.55
N GLU A 477 21.17 0.13 6.45
CA GLU A 477 22.49 0.27 7.05
C GLU A 477 23.32 1.30 6.29
N LYS A 478 23.80 2.30 7.01
CA LYS A 478 24.60 3.39 6.44
C LYS A 478 26.09 3.13 6.47
N ASP A 479 26.53 2.29 7.41
CA ASP A 479 27.93 1.91 7.52
C ASP A 479 28.29 0.88 6.45
N GLN A 480 28.89 1.33 5.37
CA GLN A 480 29.30 0.49 4.26
C GLN A 480 30.38 -0.54 4.61
N SER A 481 31.15 -0.32 5.69
CA SER A 481 32.16 -1.28 6.16
C SER A 481 31.53 -2.56 6.70
N PHE A 482 30.26 -2.51 7.15
CA PHE A 482 29.50 -3.69 7.52
C PHE A 482 29.45 -4.74 6.41
N PHE A 483 29.46 -4.30 5.14
CA PHE A 483 29.36 -5.19 3.97
C PHE A 483 30.71 -5.70 3.45
N ASP A 484 31.85 -5.33 4.05
CA ASP A 484 33.17 -5.82 3.63
C ASP A 484 33.32 -7.35 3.68
N PRO A 485 32.76 -8.07 4.68
CA PRO A 485 32.73 -9.53 4.64
C PRO A 485 31.92 -10.10 3.47
N PHE A 486 30.80 -9.45 3.07
CA PHE A 486 30.02 -9.86 1.91
C PHE A 486 30.80 -9.69 0.61
N ARG A 487 31.51 -8.55 0.44
CA ARG A 487 32.33 -8.26 -0.75
C ARG A 487 33.50 -9.23 -0.94
N LYS A 488 33.93 -9.92 0.12
CA LYS A 488 34.94 -10.99 0.03
C LYS A 488 34.39 -12.28 -0.55
N VAL A 489 33.07 -12.49 -0.46
CA VAL A 489 32.40 -13.75 -0.84
C VAL A 489 31.58 -13.59 -2.13
N TYR A 490 30.95 -12.43 -2.32
CA TYR A 490 29.98 -12.14 -3.39
C TYR A 490 30.37 -10.87 -4.15
N ASP A 491 29.85 -10.74 -5.37
CA ASP A 491 29.75 -9.48 -6.08
C ASP A 491 28.55 -8.71 -5.52
N VAL A 492 28.80 -7.72 -4.65
CA VAL A 492 27.74 -6.99 -3.89
C VAL A 492 27.36 -5.72 -4.60
N VAL A 493 26.05 -5.49 -4.78
CA VAL A 493 25.49 -4.28 -5.35
C VAL A 493 24.28 -3.79 -4.54
N PHE A 494 24.08 -2.47 -4.57
CA PHE A 494 23.00 -1.74 -3.89
C PHE A 494 22.24 -0.90 -4.90
N LEU A 495 21.06 -0.38 -4.53
CA LEU A 495 20.32 0.57 -5.36
C LEU A 495 21.16 1.78 -5.76
N ASP A 496 22.00 2.26 -4.85
CA ASP A 496 22.89 3.40 -5.06
C ASP A 496 23.90 3.20 -6.22
N ASP A 497 24.25 1.98 -6.57
CA ASP A 497 25.13 1.65 -7.70
C ASP A 497 24.45 1.91 -9.06
N PHE A 498 23.13 2.10 -9.06
CA PHE A 498 22.31 2.33 -10.25
C PHE A 498 21.68 3.72 -10.31
N LYS A 499 22.20 4.70 -9.57
CA LYS A 499 21.65 6.07 -9.50
C LYS A 499 21.47 6.74 -10.87
N ASP A 500 22.32 6.40 -11.84
CA ASP A 500 22.20 6.95 -13.19
C ASP A 500 20.93 6.49 -13.92
N LEU A 501 20.43 5.30 -13.59
CA LEU A 501 19.17 4.76 -14.11
C LEU A 501 17.93 5.30 -13.40
N LEU A 502 18.15 6.01 -12.29
CA LEU A 502 17.09 6.59 -11.44
C LEU A 502 16.99 8.11 -11.60
N LYS A 503 17.68 8.72 -12.57
CA LYS A 503 17.59 10.16 -12.82
C LYS A 503 16.14 10.55 -13.11
N GLY A 504 15.62 11.52 -12.35
CA GLY A 504 14.25 11.99 -12.47
C GLY A 504 13.21 11.18 -11.68
N VAL A 505 13.56 10.00 -11.17
CA VAL A 505 12.68 9.20 -10.32
C VAL A 505 12.61 9.80 -8.91
N ASN A 506 11.41 9.90 -8.37
CA ASN A 506 11.20 10.40 -7.02
C ASN A 506 11.91 9.50 -5.99
N THR A 507 12.78 10.09 -5.15
CA THR A 507 13.55 9.35 -4.14
C THR A 507 12.69 8.64 -3.09
N ASN A 508 11.45 9.08 -2.90
CA ASN A 508 10.47 8.40 -2.04
C ASN A 508 10.05 7.02 -2.59
N TYR A 509 10.28 6.75 -3.87
CA TYR A 509 10.00 5.45 -4.50
C TYR A 509 11.11 4.42 -4.32
N TYR A 510 12.29 4.82 -3.86
CA TYR A 510 13.47 3.94 -3.78
C TYR A 510 13.22 2.68 -2.95
N GLY A 511 12.52 2.78 -1.82
CA GLY A 511 12.15 1.59 -1.04
C GLY A 511 11.19 0.65 -1.79
N MET A 512 10.27 1.18 -2.61
CA MET A 512 9.37 0.39 -3.43
C MET A 512 10.15 -0.31 -4.56
N ILE A 513 11.06 0.42 -5.21
CA ILE A 513 11.96 -0.13 -6.24
C ILE A 513 12.83 -1.24 -5.64
N ASP A 514 13.44 -1.02 -4.47
CA ASP A 514 14.20 -2.05 -3.74
C ASP A 514 13.38 -3.33 -3.53
N SER A 515 12.10 -3.21 -3.16
CA SER A 515 11.24 -4.36 -2.92
C SER A 515 10.96 -5.15 -4.21
N LEU A 516 10.72 -4.45 -5.32
CA LEU A 516 10.48 -5.06 -6.64
C LEU A 516 11.74 -5.73 -7.18
N VAL A 517 12.89 -5.08 -7.08
CA VAL A 517 14.19 -5.66 -7.52
C VAL A 517 14.51 -6.91 -6.71
N ALA A 518 14.38 -6.86 -5.38
CA ALA A 518 14.63 -8.02 -4.53
C ALA A 518 13.63 -9.17 -4.82
N ALA A 519 12.39 -8.85 -5.22
CA ALA A 519 11.39 -9.85 -5.55
C ALA A 519 11.75 -10.68 -6.79
N ARG A 520 12.51 -10.13 -7.75
CA ARG A 520 12.94 -10.83 -8.98
C ARG A 520 14.25 -11.61 -8.86
N SER A 521 14.83 -11.69 -7.65
CA SER A 521 16.04 -12.50 -7.39
C SER A 521 15.74 -14.00 -7.44
N GLU A 522 16.75 -14.82 -7.73
CA GLU A 522 16.66 -16.28 -7.71
C GLU A 522 16.44 -16.80 -6.28
N VAL A 523 17.33 -16.41 -5.36
CA VAL A 523 17.25 -16.71 -3.93
C VAL A 523 17.17 -15.42 -3.14
N PHE A 524 16.30 -15.38 -2.14
CA PHE A 524 16.09 -14.21 -1.29
C PHE A 524 16.26 -14.57 0.19
N PHE A 525 17.02 -13.73 0.91
CA PHE A 525 17.12 -13.78 2.35
C PHE A 525 16.63 -12.46 2.98
N GLY A 526 15.62 -12.55 3.84
CA GLY A 526 15.03 -11.40 4.51
C GLY A 526 15.28 -11.33 6.00
N CYS A 527 14.96 -10.17 6.57
CA CYS A 527 14.99 -9.93 8.00
C CYS A 527 13.69 -10.37 8.66
N TRP A 528 13.77 -11.20 9.69
CA TRP A 528 12.62 -11.56 10.52
C TRP A 528 11.96 -10.32 11.15
N PHE A 529 10.69 -10.33 11.36
CA PHE A 529 9.86 -9.23 11.88
C PHE A 529 9.75 -7.98 10.99
N SER A 530 10.29 -7.99 9.77
CA SER A 530 10.17 -6.86 8.87
C SER A 530 9.00 -7.03 7.88
N THR A 531 8.03 -6.11 7.92
CA THR A 531 6.93 -6.04 6.96
C THR A 531 7.41 -5.78 5.53
N PHE A 532 8.59 -5.16 5.37
CA PHE A 532 9.24 -5.01 4.06
C PHE A 532 9.67 -6.37 3.48
N THR A 533 10.33 -7.21 4.30
CA THR A 533 10.63 -8.61 3.93
C THR A 533 9.35 -9.39 3.60
N GLY A 534 8.29 -9.21 4.40
CA GLY A 534 7.00 -9.85 4.15
C GLY A 534 6.46 -9.53 2.76
N TYR A 535 6.45 -8.25 2.39
CA TYR A 535 5.94 -7.83 1.08
C TYR A 535 6.78 -8.36 -0.10
N ILE A 536 8.11 -8.36 0.01
CA ILE A 536 8.97 -9.00 -0.99
C ILE A 536 8.57 -10.47 -1.18
N ASN A 537 8.34 -11.20 -0.09
CA ASN A 537 7.93 -12.58 -0.15
C ASN A 537 6.58 -12.79 -0.86
N ARG A 538 5.61 -11.89 -0.64
CA ARG A 538 4.33 -11.92 -1.35
C ARG A 538 4.50 -11.68 -2.86
N LEU A 539 5.28 -10.68 -3.24
CA LEU A 539 5.59 -10.40 -4.65
C LEU A 539 6.27 -11.60 -5.32
N ARG A 540 7.24 -12.23 -4.64
CA ARG A 540 7.89 -13.47 -5.10
C ARG A 540 6.88 -14.61 -5.29
N GLY A 541 5.94 -14.72 -4.38
CA GLY A 541 4.85 -15.68 -4.46
C GLY A 541 3.94 -15.45 -5.67
N TYR A 542 3.59 -14.21 -5.95
CA TYR A 542 2.80 -13.84 -7.13
C TYR A 542 3.53 -14.17 -8.43
N HIS A 543 4.81 -13.80 -8.55
CA HIS A 543 5.63 -14.17 -9.70
C HIS A 543 5.73 -15.70 -9.87
N ASN A 544 6.03 -16.43 -8.80
CA ASN A 544 6.14 -17.89 -8.86
C ASN A 544 4.81 -18.55 -9.25
N ASN A 545 3.68 -18.03 -8.78
CA ASN A 545 2.35 -18.53 -9.18
C ASN A 545 2.09 -18.27 -10.67
N LYS A 546 2.40 -17.08 -11.18
CA LYS A 546 2.23 -16.73 -12.60
C LYS A 546 3.12 -17.57 -13.51
N GLU A 547 4.38 -17.72 -13.14
CA GLU A 547 5.39 -18.47 -13.91
C GLU A 547 5.25 -19.99 -13.74
N LYS A 548 4.33 -20.47 -12.87
CA LYS A 548 4.17 -21.88 -12.50
C LYS A 548 5.48 -22.51 -12.08
N GLY A 549 6.26 -21.79 -11.28
CA GLY A 549 7.55 -22.23 -10.77
C GLY A 549 7.44 -23.42 -9.82
N GLU A 550 8.56 -24.01 -9.45
CA GLU A 550 8.58 -25.18 -8.57
C GLU A 550 7.86 -24.90 -7.25
N GLY A 551 6.89 -25.76 -6.88
CA GLY A 551 6.14 -25.70 -5.64
C GLY A 551 5.10 -24.57 -5.55
N TYR A 552 4.76 -23.90 -6.66
CA TYR A 552 3.81 -22.77 -6.67
C TYR A 552 2.42 -23.15 -6.12
N GLU A 553 1.95 -24.36 -6.37
CA GLU A 553 0.64 -24.85 -5.86
C GLU A 553 0.58 -24.85 -4.32
N MET A 554 1.74 -25.06 -3.69
CA MET A 554 1.89 -24.98 -2.24
C MET A 554 2.26 -23.56 -1.76
N GLY A 555 2.47 -22.63 -2.69
CA GLY A 555 2.94 -21.29 -2.42
C GLY A 555 4.44 -21.23 -2.06
N TYR A 556 5.23 -22.25 -2.43
CA TYR A 556 6.66 -22.29 -2.13
C TYR A 556 7.45 -21.48 -3.15
N HIS A 557 8.53 -20.89 -2.71
CA HIS A 557 9.56 -20.25 -3.51
C HIS A 557 10.86 -20.13 -2.70
N ASN A 558 11.97 -19.82 -3.36
CA ASN A 558 13.30 -19.78 -2.75
C ASN A 558 13.50 -18.52 -1.89
N SER A 559 12.85 -18.46 -0.73
CA SER A 559 12.96 -17.37 0.24
C SER A 559 13.19 -17.89 1.65
N TYR A 560 14.04 -17.18 2.38
CA TYR A 560 14.51 -17.59 3.69
C TYR A 560 14.71 -16.37 4.62
N TYR A 561 14.94 -16.62 5.91
CA TYR A 561 15.30 -15.61 6.89
C TYR A 561 16.72 -15.84 7.40
N TYR A 562 17.58 -14.84 7.26
CA TYR A 562 18.98 -14.95 7.72
C TYR A 562 19.12 -14.89 9.24
N ALA A 563 18.16 -14.29 9.94
CA ALA A 563 18.22 -14.04 11.37
C ALA A 563 17.72 -15.21 12.24
N LEU A 564 17.77 -16.45 11.70
CA LEU A 564 17.40 -17.67 12.39
C LEU A 564 18.55 -18.67 12.29
N ASP A 565 19.17 -19.01 13.44
CA ASP A 565 20.36 -19.87 13.48
C ASP A 565 20.10 -21.29 12.96
N ASP A 566 18.95 -21.84 13.29
CA ASP A 566 18.54 -23.19 12.89
C ASP A 566 17.62 -23.21 11.67
N ARG A 567 17.27 -22.05 11.12
CA ARG A 567 16.41 -21.90 9.95
C ARG A 567 15.07 -22.63 10.06
N LYS A 568 14.53 -22.76 11.26
CA LYS A 568 13.26 -23.43 11.51
C LYS A 568 12.09 -22.70 10.85
N ASP A 569 12.15 -21.38 10.83
CA ASP A 569 11.07 -20.58 10.35
C ASP A 569 11.19 -20.24 8.85
N HIS A 570 11.03 -21.25 8.04
CA HIS A 570 10.93 -21.08 6.60
C HIS A 570 9.61 -20.42 6.20
N LEU A 571 9.61 -19.68 5.10
CA LEU A 571 8.43 -18.99 4.62
C LEU A 571 7.23 -19.92 4.38
N HIS A 572 7.48 -21.11 3.86
CA HIS A 572 6.44 -22.08 3.52
C HIS A 572 5.85 -22.86 4.71
N HIS A 573 6.29 -22.59 5.93
CA HIS A 573 5.68 -23.17 7.11
C HIS A 573 4.40 -22.39 7.48
N PHE A 574 3.27 -23.06 7.44
CA PHE A 574 1.95 -22.52 7.71
C PHE A 574 1.62 -22.51 9.20
N TYR A 575 2.25 -21.66 9.97
CA TYR A 575 1.77 -21.39 11.32
C TYR A 575 1.83 -19.88 11.60
N PRO A 576 0.72 -19.25 11.94
CA PRO A 576 0.70 -17.84 12.27
C PRO A 576 1.45 -17.61 13.59
N VAL A 577 2.39 -16.68 13.58
CA VAL A 577 3.13 -16.31 14.79
C VAL A 577 2.23 -15.41 15.64
N LYS A 578 1.94 -15.84 16.87
CA LYS A 578 1.16 -15.02 17.81
C LYS A 578 1.87 -13.68 18.05
N LYS A 579 1.11 -12.59 18.19
CA LYS A 579 1.61 -11.22 18.17
C LYS A 579 2.33 -10.98 16.84
N SER A 580 3.17 -10.15 16.62
CA SER A 580 3.96 -9.85 15.40
C SER A 580 3.72 -10.71 14.13
N PHE A 581 2.59 -11.45 14.04
CA PHE A 581 2.26 -12.27 12.86
C PHE A 581 2.11 -11.40 11.59
N TYR A 582 1.77 -10.15 11.74
CA TYR A 582 1.72 -9.15 10.68
C TYR A 582 3.10 -8.92 10.00
N ALA A 583 4.19 -9.25 10.66
CA ALA A 583 5.53 -9.07 10.10
C ALA A 583 5.90 -10.17 9.09
N ARG A 584 5.06 -11.20 8.96
CA ARG A 584 5.29 -12.35 8.10
C ARG A 584 4.11 -12.54 7.14
N GLU A 585 4.42 -12.64 5.87
CA GLU A 585 3.45 -13.03 4.85
C GLU A 585 3.33 -14.56 4.79
N PHE A 586 2.13 -15.04 4.49
CA PHE A 586 1.83 -16.48 4.43
C PHE A 586 1.41 -16.88 3.02
N PRO A 587 1.73 -18.10 2.58
CA PRO A 587 1.36 -18.62 1.26
C PRO A 587 -0.13 -18.59 0.95
N THR A 588 -1.00 -18.53 1.95
CA THR A 588 -2.45 -18.35 1.77
C THR A 588 -2.83 -17.10 0.97
N SER A 589 -1.92 -16.10 0.84
CA SER A 589 -2.20 -14.89 0.05
C SER A 589 -1.91 -15.04 -1.44
N TRP A 590 -1.13 -16.04 -1.87
CA TRP A 590 -0.74 -16.18 -3.28
C TRP A 590 -0.89 -17.59 -3.87
N ARG A 591 -1.00 -18.65 -3.06
CA ARG A 591 -1.19 -20.01 -3.57
C ARG A 591 -2.59 -20.21 -4.13
N LEU A 592 -2.69 -20.85 -5.29
CA LEU A 592 -3.96 -21.27 -5.90
C LEU A 592 -5.03 -20.16 -5.97
N ILE A 593 -4.61 -18.90 -6.10
CA ILE A 593 -5.56 -17.77 -6.13
C ILE A 593 -6.41 -17.73 -7.39
N ASP A 594 -5.97 -18.39 -8.45
CA ASP A 594 -6.71 -18.51 -9.72
C ASP A 594 -7.63 -19.72 -9.78
N LYS A 595 -7.76 -20.49 -8.67
CA LYS A 595 -8.69 -21.62 -8.62
C LYS A 595 -10.13 -21.11 -8.75
N GLY A 596 -10.92 -21.80 -9.56
CA GLY A 596 -12.34 -21.54 -9.76
C GLY A 596 -12.64 -20.51 -10.86
N ILE A 597 -11.63 -19.87 -11.47
CA ILE A 597 -11.86 -18.89 -12.55
C ILE A 597 -12.65 -19.51 -13.72
N GLU A 598 -12.30 -20.71 -14.15
CA GLU A 598 -12.97 -21.39 -15.25
C GLU A 598 -14.43 -21.68 -14.94
N GLU A 599 -14.74 -22.03 -13.69
CA GLU A 599 -16.11 -22.29 -13.22
C GLU A 599 -16.96 -21.01 -13.27
N PHE A 600 -16.40 -19.87 -12.92
CA PHE A 600 -17.07 -18.57 -12.98
C PHE A 600 -17.30 -18.09 -14.43
N GLN A 601 -16.37 -18.33 -15.33
CA GLN A 601 -16.52 -18.00 -16.73
C GLN A 601 -17.73 -18.72 -17.36
N HIS A 602 -17.97 -19.97 -17.01
CA HIS A 602 -19.13 -20.72 -17.46
C HIS A 602 -20.45 -20.19 -16.89
N LEU A 603 -20.45 -19.68 -15.66
CA LEU A 603 -21.66 -19.10 -15.04
C LEU A 603 -22.03 -17.74 -15.65
N ALA A 604 -21.06 -16.96 -16.10
CA ALA A 604 -21.29 -15.67 -16.76
C ALA A 604 -21.87 -15.85 -18.18
N ILE A 605 -21.38 -16.84 -18.94
CA ILE A 605 -21.84 -17.14 -20.30
C ILE A 605 -23.29 -17.65 -20.31
N ASN A 606 -23.73 -18.35 -19.27
CA ASN A 606 -25.08 -18.90 -19.16
C ASN A 606 -26.14 -17.88 -18.65
N LYS A 607 -25.73 -16.64 -18.33
CA LYS A 607 -26.63 -15.55 -17.90
C LYS A 607 -26.86 -14.47 -18.97
N GLU A 608 -26.11 -14.52 -20.09
CA GLU A 608 -26.36 -13.75 -21.30
C GLU A 608 -27.26 -14.55 -22.27
#